data_630c25faa88cd612ceb1d9318b052c4e
#
_entry.id   630c25faa88cd612ceb1d9318b052c4e
#
_cell.length_a   1.000
_cell.length_b   1.000
_cell.length_c   1.000
_cell.angle_alpha   90.00
_cell.angle_beta   90.00
_cell.angle_gamma   90.00
#
_symmetry.space_group_name_H-M   'P 1'
#
loop_
_entity.id
_entity.type
_entity.pdbx_description
1 polymer ?
#
loop_
_entity_poly.entity_id
_entity_poly.type
_entity_poly.pdbx_seq_one_letter_code
_entity_poly.pdbx_strand_id
1 'polypeptide(L)'
;MNNEPNKKNGAKPAVAHKKNILDDRRIRLALSMLGAIVAWMVVTIIVQPGTTNTIYNVPVDYTYDSAAYTSRGLSIVSAQDKTVNLKISGDGYTIGGLTASDFVVYPDFSSVRDSGEKTLRLLVRGANGLLNGVTVTMEGNDNTVDVVFDVVEEKTLPVTITTNYLTIADGYILYSTDVSKENITLSGPSSELDKVATCTAEVTYSGELTESITLNTPLRFYTSGGKEVKFEYTELEENSVDVTLQVYKMATLPVDVNFINAPRDFDDSVLVYALSRKQLKVAGPAAKIDMLSTLPIGNIDLSTFTLNKSYELPIDLPADIYLLDNISTITVSFDCSNLGTKTMNLPNTCVQVVNLPSTYQLTVQTERLMNVTLCGPKGAIETLTPEQVVIEIDAEDFSVATGEQNIACRLYVPSNGKIFALGSYVLQCRIESN
;
A
#
# COMPACT_ATOMS: atom_id res chain seq x y z
N MET A 1 30.42 107.09 -105.51
CA MET A 1 31.77 106.84 -106.15
C MET A 1 32.19 105.50 -105.55
N ASN A 2 32.29 104.55 -106.45
CA ASN A 2 33.34 103.59 -106.59
C ASN A 2 33.65 102.69 -105.39
N ASN A 3 33.76 101.44 -105.40
CA ASN A 3 33.86 100.49 -106.44
C ASN A 3 33.86 99.09 -105.74
N GLU A 4 33.26 98.20 -106.42
CA GLU A 4 33.49 96.76 -106.32
C GLU A 4 34.98 96.40 -106.27
N PRO A 5 35.43 95.09 -106.04
CA PRO A 5 34.73 93.81 -106.29
C PRO A 5 35.18 92.59 -105.43
N ASN A 6 34.37 91.62 -105.32
CA ASN A 6 34.61 90.23 -105.80
C ASN A 6 35.49 89.16 -105.05
N LYS A 7 34.86 87.93 -104.86
CA LYS A 7 35.41 86.58 -104.92
C LYS A 7 36.01 85.99 -103.60
N LYS A 8 35.78 84.73 -103.19
CA LYS A 8 35.43 83.44 -103.78
C LYS A 8 35.20 82.44 -102.66
N ASN A 9 34.30 81.50 -102.90
CA ASN A 9 34.19 80.15 -102.48
C ASN A 9 35.17 79.52 -101.46
N GLY A 10 34.65 78.85 -100.45
CA GLY A 10 35.31 77.78 -99.67
C GLY A 10 34.23 76.97 -98.87
N ALA A 11 33.84 75.88 -99.47
CA ALA A 11 32.94 74.92 -98.83
C ALA A 11 33.69 74.23 -97.69
N LYS A 12 33.09 74.17 -96.46
CA LYS A 12 33.53 73.34 -95.36
C LYS A 12 32.43 72.33 -95.03
N PRO A 13 32.83 71.13 -94.61
CA PRO A 13 31.98 69.95 -94.55
C PRO A 13 30.98 69.99 -93.32
N ALA A 14 29.84 69.41 -93.56
CA ALA A 14 28.76 69.22 -92.53
C ALA A 14 29.27 68.31 -91.36
N VAL A 15 29.32 68.92 -90.15
CA VAL A 15 29.48 68.12 -88.91
C VAL A 15 28.10 67.57 -88.55
N ALA A 16 27.99 66.23 -88.64
CA ALA A 16 26.81 65.49 -88.14
C ALA A 16 26.66 65.71 -86.63
N HIS A 17 25.66 66.38 -86.16
CA HIS A 17 25.24 66.42 -84.80
C HIS A 17 24.67 65.04 -84.46
N LYS A 18 25.39 64.24 -83.58
CA LYS A 18 24.83 63.11 -82.88
C LYS A 18 23.72 63.69 -82.00
N LYS A 19 22.42 63.39 -82.26
CA LYS A 19 21.32 63.59 -81.35
C LYS A 19 21.61 62.83 -80.09
N ASN A 20 21.90 63.51 -79.00
CA ASN A 20 21.95 62.90 -77.68
C ASN A 20 20.58 62.34 -77.35
N ILE A 21 20.50 61.05 -77.05
CA ILE A 21 19.29 60.35 -76.65
C ILE A 21 18.58 61.10 -75.49
N LEU A 22 19.33 61.88 -74.73
CA LEU A 22 18.85 62.73 -73.64
C LEU A 22 18.10 64.01 -74.09
N ASP A 23 18.06 64.35 -75.37
CA ASP A 23 17.32 65.55 -75.89
C ASP A 23 15.86 65.22 -76.30
N ASP A 24 15.51 63.92 -76.30
CA ASP A 24 14.09 63.55 -76.56
C ASP A 24 13.30 63.77 -75.25
N ARG A 25 12.28 64.65 -75.40
CA ARG A 25 11.41 65.05 -74.28
C ARG A 25 10.72 63.82 -73.61
N ARG A 26 10.48 62.75 -74.35
CA ARG A 26 9.84 61.52 -73.88
C ARG A 26 10.81 60.71 -73.05
N ILE A 27 12.12 60.64 -73.44
CA ILE A 27 13.15 59.92 -72.72
C ILE A 27 13.50 60.67 -71.44
N ARG A 28 13.56 62.02 -71.45
CA ARG A 28 13.76 62.80 -70.17
C ARG A 28 12.64 62.60 -69.19
N LEU A 29 11.35 62.57 -69.68
CA LEU A 29 10.21 62.27 -68.81
C LEU A 29 10.25 60.85 -68.22
N ALA A 30 10.62 59.86 -69.05
CA ALA A 30 10.79 58.49 -68.57
C ALA A 30 11.91 58.33 -67.54
N LEU A 31 13.07 59.03 -67.80
CA LEU A 31 14.19 58.99 -66.87
C LEU A 31 13.94 59.74 -65.56
N SER A 32 13.20 60.88 -65.64
CA SER A 32 12.79 61.61 -64.44
C SER A 32 11.76 60.83 -63.60
N MET A 33 10.87 60.09 -64.25
CA MET A 33 9.90 59.22 -63.60
C MET A 33 10.59 58.03 -62.96
N LEU A 34 11.57 57.41 -63.66
CA LEU A 34 12.40 56.35 -63.09
C LEU A 34 13.21 56.84 -61.95
N GLY A 35 13.84 58.04 -62.06
CA GLY A 35 14.59 58.67 -60.98
C GLY A 35 13.72 59.03 -59.78
N ALA A 36 12.48 59.45 -60.01
CA ALA A 36 11.51 59.71 -58.93
C ALA A 36 11.05 58.42 -58.25
N ILE A 37 10.88 57.30 -59.01
CA ILE A 37 10.54 56.00 -58.44
C ILE A 37 11.69 55.46 -57.65
N VAL A 38 12.93 55.59 -58.15
CA VAL A 38 14.14 55.17 -57.44
C VAL A 38 14.34 55.99 -56.18
N ALA A 39 14.22 57.35 -56.28
CA ALA A 39 14.31 58.25 -55.13
C ALA A 39 13.19 57.96 -54.11
N TRP A 40 11.95 57.67 -54.57
CA TRP A 40 10.86 57.28 -53.68
C TRP A 40 11.15 55.93 -52.98
N MET A 41 11.65 54.94 -53.76
CA MET A 41 12.03 53.64 -53.20
C MET A 41 13.18 53.77 -52.18
N VAL A 42 14.20 54.56 -52.49
CA VAL A 42 15.33 54.84 -51.55
C VAL A 42 14.83 55.55 -50.27
N VAL A 43 13.98 56.55 -50.44
CA VAL A 43 13.41 57.26 -49.28
C VAL A 43 12.52 56.33 -48.47
N THR A 44 11.71 55.48 -49.12
CA THR A 44 10.84 54.53 -48.44
C THR A 44 11.64 53.43 -47.69
N ILE A 45 12.79 53.01 -48.23
CA ILE A 45 13.67 51.99 -47.61
C ILE A 45 14.59 52.60 -46.52
N ILE A 46 15.14 53.80 -46.73
CA ILE A 46 16.12 54.43 -45.83
C ILE A 46 15.50 55.32 -44.74
N VAL A 47 14.36 55.90 -45.04
CA VAL A 47 13.66 56.84 -44.12
C VAL A 47 12.36 56.27 -43.58
N GLN A 48 12.23 54.92 -43.53
CA GLN A 48 11.05 54.37 -42.86
C GLN A 48 11.09 54.77 -41.38
N PRO A 49 10.11 55.55 -40.88
CA PRO A 49 10.00 55.76 -39.45
C PRO A 49 9.72 54.39 -38.84
N GLY A 50 10.50 54.01 -37.81
CA GLY A 50 10.35 52.74 -37.13
C GLY A 50 8.90 52.42 -36.85
N THR A 51 8.38 51.33 -37.45
CA THR A 51 6.99 50.88 -37.28
C THR A 51 6.88 50.27 -35.89
N THR A 52 5.72 50.44 -35.26
CA THR A 52 5.43 49.83 -33.96
C THR A 52 4.30 48.83 -34.17
N ASN A 53 4.45 47.64 -33.56
CA ASN A 53 3.42 46.62 -33.54
C ASN A 53 3.26 46.13 -32.08
N THR A 54 2.08 45.64 -31.71
CA THR A 54 1.83 45.03 -30.39
C THR A 54 1.55 43.56 -30.55
N ILE A 55 2.30 42.72 -29.81
CA ILE A 55 2.07 41.29 -29.71
C ILE A 55 1.33 41.03 -28.42
N TYR A 56 0.14 40.45 -28.55
CA TYR A 56 -0.77 40.24 -27.43
C TYR A 56 -0.59 38.85 -26.81
N ASN A 57 -0.88 38.74 -25.52
CA ASN A 57 -1.01 37.50 -24.76
C ASN A 57 0.25 36.60 -24.81
N VAL A 58 1.43 37.17 -24.68
CA VAL A 58 2.67 36.39 -24.57
C VAL A 58 2.72 35.78 -23.17
N PRO A 59 2.76 34.44 -23.04
CA PRO A 59 2.79 33.80 -21.72
C PRO A 59 4.12 34.00 -21.03
N VAL A 60 4.10 34.05 -19.69
CA VAL A 60 5.32 34.09 -18.88
C VAL A 60 5.87 32.67 -18.72
N ASP A 61 7.13 32.49 -19.09
CA ASP A 61 7.86 31.22 -18.94
C ASP A 61 8.64 31.21 -17.63
N TYR A 62 8.16 30.40 -16.68
CA TYR A 62 8.78 30.23 -15.36
C TYR A 62 9.94 29.22 -15.36
N THR A 63 10.11 28.47 -16.45
CA THR A 63 11.16 27.45 -16.56
C THR A 63 12.49 28.04 -17.09
N TYR A 64 12.38 29.20 -17.78
CA TYR A 64 13.54 29.87 -18.33
C TYR A 64 14.40 30.46 -17.22
N ASP A 65 15.74 30.20 -17.26
CA ASP A 65 16.73 30.64 -16.28
C ASP A 65 16.51 30.12 -14.83
N SER A 66 15.90 28.94 -14.72
CA SER A 66 15.57 28.31 -13.43
C SER A 66 16.79 27.98 -12.57
N ALA A 67 17.99 27.87 -13.16
CA ALA A 67 19.24 27.56 -12.44
C ALA A 67 19.55 28.55 -11.29
N ALA A 68 19.04 29.76 -11.37
CA ALA A 68 19.27 30.81 -10.34
C ALA A 68 18.70 30.42 -8.97
N TYR A 69 17.54 29.71 -8.92
CA TYR A 69 16.91 29.28 -7.68
C TYR A 69 17.10 27.77 -7.42
N THR A 70 17.07 26.91 -8.48
CA THR A 70 17.23 25.47 -8.31
C THR A 70 18.60 25.08 -7.76
N SER A 71 19.66 25.83 -8.07
CA SER A 71 21.00 25.62 -7.49
C SER A 71 21.03 25.82 -5.96
N ARG A 72 20.00 26.42 -5.39
CA ARG A 72 19.81 26.60 -3.94
C ARG A 72 18.84 25.62 -3.32
N GLY A 73 18.37 24.64 -4.08
CA GLY A 73 17.36 23.69 -3.63
C GLY A 73 15.94 24.24 -3.61
N LEU A 74 15.72 25.44 -4.15
CA LEU A 74 14.40 26.05 -4.20
C LEU A 74 13.63 25.55 -5.43
N SER A 75 12.33 25.45 -5.28
CA SER A 75 11.37 25.15 -6.33
C SER A 75 10.26 26.20 -6.34
N ILE A 76 9.64 26.40 -7.48
CA ILE A 76 8.41 27.19 -7.56
C ILE A 76 7.25 26.32 -7.07
N VAL A 77 6.62 26.77 -6.00
CA VAL A 77 5.47 26.11 -5.39
C VAL A 77 4.18 26.63 -6.01
N SER A 78 4.12 27.93 -6.24
CA SER A 78 3.00 28.59 -6.91
C SER A 78 3.51 29.76 -7.74
N ALA A 79 2.93 29.95 -8.90
CA ALA A 79 3.18 31.08 -9.77
C ALA A 79 1.87 31.55 -10.39
N GLN A 80 1.75 32.87 -10.51
CA GLN A 80 0.59 33.48 -11.14
C GLN A 80 0.56 33.15 -12.63
N ASP A 81 -0.55 32.61 -13.13
CA ASP A 81 -0.75 32.45 -14.58
C ASP A 81 -0.93 33.84 -15.20
N LYS A 82 0.11 34.30 -15.90
CA LYS A 82 0.19 35.64 -16.43
C LYS A 82 0.61 35.68 -17.88
N THR A 83 -0.06 36.53 -18.64
CA THR A 83 0.32 36.90 -19.99
C THR A 83 0.61 38.39 -20.05
N VAL A 84 1.49 38.81 -20.95
CA VAL A 84 1.84 40.22 -21.15
C VAL A 84 1.71 40.61 -22.63
N ASN A 85 1.45 41.89 -22.89
CA ASN A 85 1.52 42.45 -24.22
C ASN A 85 2.88 43.08 -24.45
N LEU A 86 3.49 42.80 -25.59
CA LEU A 86 4.78 43.31 -25.96
C LEU A 86 4.62 44.37 -27.07
N LYS A 87 5.06 45.57 -26.84
CA LYS A 87 5.20 46.60 -27.85
C LYS A 87 6.58 46.50 -28.50
N ILE A 88 6.59 46.15 -29.78
CA ILE A 88 7.81 46.03 -30.56
C ILE A 88 7.94 47.15 -31.53
N SER A 89 9.16 47.70 -31.69
CA SER A 89 9.45 48.72 -32.68
C SER A 89 10.74 48.38 -33.44
N GLY A 90 10.71 48.60 -34.73
CA GLY A 90 11.83 48.30 -35.61
C GLY A 90 11.48 48.53 -37.10
N ASP A 91 12.29 47.95 -37.98
CA ASP A 91 12.00 47.96 -39.39
C ASP A 91 10.72 47.14 -39.69
N GLY A 92 9.76 47.72 -40.43
CA GLY A 92 8.46 47.13 -40.75
C GLY A 92 8.54 45.74 -41.39
N TYR A 93 9.60 45.47 -42.17
CA TYR A 93 9.86 44.17 -42.75
C TYR A 93 10.26 43.12 -41.67
N THR A 94 11.07 43.56 -40.71
CA THR A 94 11.56 42.72 -39.62
C THR A 94 10.46 42.38 -38.59
N ILE A 95 9.67 43.42 -38.21
CA ILE A 95 8.67 43.22 -37.15
C ILE A 95 7.32 42.67 -37.68
N GLY A 96 7.05 42.72 -38.98
CA GLY A 96 5.78 42.31 -39.57
C GLY A 96 5.55 40.78 -39.55
N GLY A 97 6.61 39.98 -39.41
CA GLY A 97 6.56 38.53 -39.33
C GLY A 97 6.66 37.97 -37.91
N LEU A 98 6.88 38.81 -36.88
CA LEU A 98 7.06 38.36 -35.51
C LEU A 98 5.76 37.98 -34.83
N THR A 99 5.76 36.91 -34.11
CA THR A 99 4.66 36.31 -33.34
C THR A 99 5.01 36.14 -31.87
N ALA A 100 4.05 35.76 -31.04
CA ALA A 100 4.30 35.55 -29.62
C ALA A 100 5.39 34.48 -29.35
N SER A 101 5.54 33.47 -30.23
CA SER A 101 6.54 32.43 -30.12
C SER A 101 8.01 32.88 -30.36
N ASP A 102 8.18 34.06 -30.94
CA ASP A 102 9.50 34.63 -31.16
C ASP A 102 10.06 35.36 -29.91
N PHE A 103 9.26 35.43 -28.85
CA PHE A 103 9.61 36.07 -27.60
C PHE A 103 9.50 35.13 -26.43
N VAL A 104 10.47 35.22 -25.49
CA VAL A 104 10.39 34.57 -24.20
C VAL A 104 10.32 35.67 -23.14
N VAL A 105 9.20 35.68 -22.40
CA VAL A 105 8.99 36.56 -21.25
C VAL A 105 9.18 35.69 -20.00
N TYR A 106 10.07 36.10 -19.11
CA TYR A 106 10.42 35.33 -17.91
C TYR A 106 10.70 36.23 -16.72
N PRO A 107 10.50 35.75 -15.48
CA PRO A 107 10.85 36.50 -14.29
C PRO A 107 12.35 36.60 -14.08
N ASP A 108 12.81 37.71 -13.53
CA ASP A 108 14.18 37.89 -13.10
C ASP A 108 14.43 37.15 -11.77
N PHE A 109 14.94 35.94 -11.86
CA PHE A 109 15.26 35.11 -10.69
C PHE A 109 16.59 35.47 -9.99
N SER A 110 17.32 36.43 -10.48
CA SER A 110 18.64 36.76 -9.95
C SER A 110 18.63 37.25 -8.47
N SER A 111 17.48 37.76 -8.02
CA SER A 111 17.26 38.23 -6.66
C SER A 111 16.76 37.15 -5.69
N VAL A 112 16.37 35.97 -6.19
CA VAL A 112 15.81 34.91 -5.37
C VAL A 112 16.93 34.20 -4.59
N ARG A 113 16.86 34.24 -3.26
CA ARG A 113 17.90 33.68 -2.38
C ARG A 113 17.35 32.74 -1.32
N ASP A 114 16.12 32.91 -0.93
CA ASP A 114 15.43 32.26 0.17
C ASP A 114 13.97 31.97 -0.20
N SER A 115 13.31 31.08 0.52
CA SER A 115 11.88 30.70 0.39
C SER A 115 10.97 31.91 0.66
N GLY A 116 9.71 31.76 0.27
CA GLY A 116 8.62 32.70 0.46
C GLY A 116 8.15 33.35 -0.83
N GLU A 117 7.13 34.20 -0.69
CA GLU A 117 6.55 34.94 -1.80
C GLU A 117 7.49 36.07 -2.25
N LYS A 118 7.72 36.15 -3.55
CA LYS A 118 8.61 37.17 -4.17
C LYS A 118 7.88 37.80 -5.35
N THR A 119 7.82 39.13 -5.36
CA THR A 119 7.38 39.89 -6.52
C THR A 119 8.59 40.12 -7.44
N LEU A 120 8.61 39.47 -8.59
CA LEU A 120 9.72 39.48 -9.53
C LEU A 120 9.36 40.33 -10.75
N ARG A 121 10.39 41.04 -11.24
CA ARG A 121 10.29 41.81 -12.48
C ARG A 121 10.34 40.85 -13.68
N LEU A 122 9.50 41.10 -14.67
CA LEU A 122 9.53 40.36 -15.92
C LEU A 122 10.61 40.97 -16.86
N LEU A 123 11.30 40.04 -17.50
CA LEU A 123 12.28 40.32 -18.56
C LEU A 123 11.77 39.73 -19.87
N VAL A 124 12.22 40.30 -20.99
CA VAL A 124 11.88 39.80 -22.32
C VAL A 124 13.13 39.64 -23.16
N ARG A 125 13.20 38.55 -23.92
CA ARG A 125 14.25 38.32 -24.93
C ARG A 125 13.68 37.63 -26.15
N GLY A 126 14.39 37.62 -27.26
CA GLY A 126 14.05 36.82 -28.43
C GLY A 126 14.31 35.34 -28.19
N ALA A 127 13.41 34.51 -28.62
CA ALA A 127 13.48 33.04 -28.47
C ALA A 127 14.74 32.45 -29.11
N ASN A 128 15.16 32.97 -30.27
CA ASN A 128 16.33 32.53 -31.04
C ASN A 128 17.56 33.39 -30.85
N GLY A 129 17.66 34.16 -29.76
CA GLY A 129 18.78 35.03 -29.46
C GLY A 129 18.54 36.51 -29.76
N LEU A 130 19.41 37.18 -30.50
CA LEU A 130 19.35 38.61 -30.71
C LEU A 130 18.28 39.02 -31.71
N LEU A 131 17.33 39.82 -31.30
CA LEU A 131 16.40 40.55 -32.17
C LEU A 131 17.12 41.81 -32.70
N ASN A 132 17.99 41.61 -33.71
CA ASN A 132 18.77 42.72 -34.31
C ASN A 132 17.83 43.78 -34.89
N GLY A 133 17.96 45.01 -34.38
CA GLY A 133 17.17 46.16 -34.88
C GLY A 133 15.73 46.20 -34.35
N VAL A 134 15.34 45.35 -33.42
CA VAL A 134 14.02 45.36 -32.77
C VAL A 134 14.14 45.78 -31.33
N THR A 135 13.43 46.83 -30.95
CA THR A 135 13.28 47.24 -29.55
C THR A 135 11.96 46.69 -29.02
N VAL A 136 12.05 45.97 -27.89
CA VAL A 136 10.91 45.34 -27.24
C VAL A 136 10.69 45.99 -25.88
N THR A 137 9.44 46.39 -25.63
CA THR A 137 9.01 46.93 -24.33
C THR A 137 7.70 46.27 -23.94
N MET A 138 7.49 46.04 -22.66
CA MET A 138 6.19 45.56 -22.15
C MET A 138 5.20 46.73 -22.16
N GLU A 139 3.97 46.47 -22.60
CA GLU A 139 2.91 47.45 -22.63
C GLU A 139 2.25 47.51 -21.24
N GLY A 140 2.13 48.74 -20.69
CA GLY A 140 1.54 48.97 -19.37
C GLY A 140 2.56 48.99 -18.22
N ASN A 141 2.03 49.16 -17.01
CA ASN A 141 2.84 49.23 -15.77
C ASN A 141 2.95 47.90 -15.03
N ASP A 142 2.33 46.84 -15.52
CA ASP A 142 2.25 45.55 -14.87
C ASP A 142 3.32 44.57 -15.41
N ASN A 143 4.58 44.92 -15.08
CA ASN A 143 5.79 44.19 -15.48
C ASN A 143 6.37 43.31 -14.36
N THR A 144 5.57 42.96 -13.36
CA THR A 144 5.93 42.11 -12.24
C THR A 144 5.03 40.88 -12.13
N VAL A 145 5.49 39.87 -11.44
CA VAL A 145 4.74 38.66 -11.16
C VAL A 145 5.08 38.17 -9.75
N ASP A 146 4.06 37.65 -9.05
CA ASP A 146 4.22 37.06 -7.75
C ASP A 146 4.47 35.55 -7.90
N VAL A 147 5.54 35.07 -7.27
CA VAL A 147 5.98 33.67 -7.31
C VAL A 147 6.32 33.23 -5.91
N VAL A 148 5.82 32.07 -5.50
CA VAL A 148 6.14 31.46 -4.20
C VAL A 148 7.24 30.42 -4.41
N PHE A 149 8.33 30.58 -3.69
CA PHE A 149 9.46 29.66 -3.68
C PHE A 149 9.54 28.93 -2.35
N ASP A 150 9.81 27.63 -2.37
CA ASP A 150 10.16 26.87 -1.18
C ASP A 150 11.05 25.68 -1.53
N VAL A 151 11.60 25.02 -0.50
CA VAL A 151 12.20 23.72 -0.61
C VAL A 151 11.07 22.70 -0.62
N VAL A 152 10.97 21.89 -1.66
CA VAL A 152 9.99 20.80 -1.73
C VAL A 152 10.62 19.55 -1.12
N GLU A 153 9.96 19.01 -0.13
CA GLU A 153 10.40 17.84 0.64
C GLU A 153 9.27 16.81 0.76
N GLU A 154 9.65 15.61 1.18
CA GLU A 154 8.70 14.56 1.55
C GLU A 154 8.77 14.34 3.06
N LYS A 155 7.60 14.21 3.68
CA LYS A 155 7.44 13.89 5.10
C LYS A 155 6.50 12.74 5.30
N THR A 156 6.99 11.68 5.92
CA THR A 156 6.17 10.52 6.27
C THR A 156 5.74 10.59 7.73
N LEU A 157 4.45 10.41 7.98
CA LEU A 157 3.84 10.46 9.31
C LEU A 157 3.05 9.20 9.59
N PRO A 158 3.12 8.65 10.82
CA PRO A 158 2.25 7.57 11.23
C PRO A 158 0.80 8.06 11.35
N VAL A 159 -0.14 7.21 10.97
CA VAL A 159 -1.57 7.47 11.13
C VAL A 159 -2.00 7.03 12.52
N THR A 160 -2.52 7.96 13.30
CA THR A 160 -3.09 7.69 14.62
C THR A 160 -4.61 7.59 14.51
N ILE A 161 -5.20 6.50 14.99
CA ILE A 161 -6.65 6.32 15.00
C ILE A 161 -7.21 6.91 16.30
N THR A 162 -8.23 7.73 16.19
CA THR A 162 -9.01 8.24 17.34
C THR A 162 -10.46 7.86 17.15
N THR A 163 -11.03 7.18 18.16
CA THR A 163 -12.43 6.76 18.17
C THR A 163 -13.22 7.67 19.09
N ASN A 164 -14.06 8.51 18.51
CA ASN A 164 -14.93 9.40 19.26
C ASN A 164 -16.37 8.91 19.19
N TYR A 165 -17.08 8.92 20.35
CA TYR A 165 -18.51 8.56 20.43
C TYR A 165 -18.85 7.16 19.92
N LEU A 166 -17.94 6.18 20.16
CA LEU A 166 -18.15 4.79 19.81
C LEU A 166 -18.92 4.08 20.92
N THR A 167 -20.06 3.48 20.59
CA THR A 167 -20.85 2.65 21.51
C THR A 167 -20.74 1.19 21.09
N ILE A 168 -20.28 0.36 22.01
CA ILE A 168 -20.22 -1.10 21.82
C ILE A 168 -21.41 -1.71 22.57
N ALA A 169 -22.13 -2.62 21.93
CA ALA A 169 -23.27 -3.30 22.52
C ALA A 169 -22.87 -4.19 23.71
N ASP A 170 -23.79 -4.41 24.62
CA ASP A 170 -23.57 -5.32 25.75
C ASP A 170 -23.23 -6.74 25.26
N GLY A 171 -22.21 -7.35 25.85
CA GLY A 171 -21.70 -8.65 25.45
C GLY A 171 -20.71 -8.62 24.26
N TYR A 172 -20.30 -7.44 23.82
CA TYR A 172 -19.29 -7.25 22.77
C TYR A 172 -18.12 -6.42 23.28
N ILE A 173 -17.02 -6.47 22.58
CA ILE A 173 -15.80 -5.70 22.87
C ILE A 173 -15.16 -5.20 21.59
N LEU A 174 -14.65 -3.97 21.58
CA LEU A 174 -13.71 -3.51 20.58
C LEU A 174 -12.36 -4.18 20.86
N TYR A 175 -12.01 -5.15 20.04
CA TYR A 175 -10.80 -5.96 20.23
C TYR A 175 -9.56 -5.26 19.68
N SER A 176 -9.63 -4.76 18.46
CA SER A 176 -8.56 -3.97 17.83
C SER A 176 -9.12 -2.92 16.88
N THR A 177 -8.26 -1.98 16.55
CA THR A 177 -8.50 -0.99 15.49
C THR A 177 -7.33 -1.07 14.51
N ASP A 178 -7.63 -1.37 13.27
CA ASP A 178 -6.63 -1.53 12.22
C ASP A 178 -6.84 -0.48 11.13
N VAL A 179 -5.79 -0.04 10.50
CA VAL A 179 -5.82 0.95 9.43
C VAL A 179 -5.19 0.36 8.17
N SER A 180 -5.78 0.66 7.01
CA SER A 180 -5.29 0.15 5.72
C SER A 180 -3.87 0.60 5.39
N LYS A 181 -3.44 1.74 5.95
CA LYS A 181 -2.11 2.31 5.74
C LYS A 181 -1.60 2.96 7.03
N GLU A 182 -0.55 2.40 7.60
CA GLU A 182 0.02 2.84 8.87
C GLU A 182 0.77 4.18 8.78
N ASN A 183 1.29 4.50 7.61
CA ASN A 183 2.07 5.72 7.36
C ASN A 183 1.58 6.40 6.10
N ILE A 184 1.53 7.74 6.12
CA ILE A 184 1.16 8.58 4.98
C ILE A 184 2.33 9.49 4.64
N THR A 185 2.62 9.61 3.34
CA THR A 185 3.64 10.52 2.83
C THR A 185 2.98 11.79 2.30
N LEU A 186 3.52 12.91 2.73
CA LEU A 186 3.19 14.26 2.29
C LEU A 186 4.34 14.75 1.41
N SER A 187 4.04 15.36 0.27
CA SER A 187 5.03 16.01 -0.60
C SER A 187 4.65 17.45 -0.79
N GLY A 188 5.54 18.37 -0.42
CA GLY A 188 5.21 19.79 -0.50
C GLY A 188 6.27 20.71 0.10
N PRO A 189 5.91 22.00 0.23
CA PRO A 189 6.79 23.02 0.79
C PRO A 189 7.21 22.70 2.23
N SER A 190 8.50 22.81 2.52
CA SER A 190 9.01 22.59 3.89
C SER A 190 8.33 23.50 4.90
N SER A 191 7.99 24.72 4.51
CA SER A 191 7.27 25.67 5.38
C SER A 191 5.85 25.23 5.78
N GLU A 192 5.20 24.36 4.98
CA GLU A 192 3.93 23.72 5.35
C GLU A 192 4.17 22.43 6.14
N LEU A 193 5.11 21.59 5.68
CA LEU A 193 5.41 20.31 6.31
C LEU A 193 5.95 20.44 7.73
N ASP A 194 6.71 21.50 8.03
CA ASP A 194 7.24 21.77 9.37
C ASP A 194 6.15 22.06 10.40
N LYS A 195 4.99 22.55 9.97
CA LYS A 195 3.86 22.82 10.85
C LYS A 195 3.15 21.54 11.30
N VAL A 196 3.30 20.45 10.54
CA VAL A 196 2.58 19.21 10.80
C VAL A 196 3.35 18.35 11.80
N ALA A 197 2.72 18.03 12.91
CA ALA A 197 3.27 17.15 13.93
C ALA A 197 2.61 15.75 13.91
N THR A 198 1.31 15.66 13.67
CA THR A 198 0.55 14.40 13.72
C THR A 198 -0.45 14.28 12.58
N CYS A 199 -0.69 13.03 12.16
CA CYS A 199 -1.75 12.63 11.24
C CYS A 199 -2.75 11.75 12.00
N THR A 200 -4.04 12.09 11.93
CA THR A 200 -5.09 11.39 12.69
C THR A 200 -6.26 11.02 11.79
N ALA A 201 -6.71 9.76 11.90
CA ALA A 201 -7.97 9.28 11.36
C ALA A 201 -9.02 9.31 12.49
N GLU A 202 -9.97 10.23 12.44
CA GLU A 202 -11.00 10.40 13.47
C GLU A 202 -12.24 9.61 13.07
N VAL A 203 -12.42 8.45 13.73
CA VAL A 203 -13.57 7.57 13.49
C VAL A 203 -14.73 8.00 14.36
N THR A 204 -15.88 8.25 13.72
CA THR A 204 -17.16 8.49 14.40
C THR A 204 -18.20 7.50 13.89
N TYR A 205 -18.92 6.88 14.82
CA TYR A 205 -20.00 5.95 14.47
C TYR A 205 -21.21 6.19 15.40
N SER A 206 -22.40 6.39 14.81
CA SER A 206 -23.60 6.77 15.54
C SER A 206 -24.55 5.58 15.75
N GLY A 207 -24.04 4.46 16.21
CA GLY A 207 -24.84 3.26 16.50
C GLY A 207 -24.16 2.37 17.51
N GLU A 208 -24.85 1.31 17.94
CA GLU A 208 -24.25 0.24 18.72
C GLU A 208 -23.57 -0.76 17.78
N LEU A 209 -22.32 -1.07 18.07
CA LEU A 209 -21.55 -2.03 17.31
C LEU A 209 -21.72 -3.44 17.88
N THR A 210 -22.21 -4.36 17.04
CA THR A 210 -22.35 -5.79 17.32
C THR A 210 -21.52 -6.66 16.38
N GLU A 211 -20.88 -6.04 15.37
CA GLU A 211 -20.02 -6.70 14.39
C GLU A 211 -18.87 -5.78 13.98
N SER A 212 -17.85 -6.38 13.39
CA SER A 212 -16.72 -5.63 12.87
C SER A 212 -17.13 -4.84 11.63
N ILE A 213 -16.70 -3.58 11.56
CA ILE A 213 -16.99 -2.67 10.44
C ILE A 213 -15.72 -2.04 9.93
N THR A 214 -15.72 -1.70 8.65
CA THR A 214 -14.67 -0.89 8.02
C THR A 214 -15.27 0.42 7.56
N LEU A 215 -14.65 1.54 7.94
CA LEU A 215 -15.10 2.89 7.64
C LEU A 215 -13.99 3.65 6.90
N ASN A 216 -14.32 4.21 5.75
CA ASN A 216 -13.43 5.14 5.08
C ASN A 216 -13.40 6.47 5.84
N THR A 217 -12.24 6.80 6.39
CA THR A 217 -12.05 7.91 7.33
C THR A 217 -11.10 8.94 6.75
N PRO A 218 -11.50 10.21 6.64
CA PRO A 218 -10.62 11.27 6.16
C PRO A 218 -9.46 11.51 7.14
N LEU A 219 -8.29 11.78 6.58
CA LEU A 219 -7.11 12.13 7.36
C LEU A 219 -7.15 13.61 7.76
N ARG A 220 -6.78 13.88 9.00
CA ARG A 220 -6.60 15.22 9.55
C ARG A 220 -5.20 15.39 10.09
N PHE A 221 -4.67 16.58 9.89
CA PHE A 221 -3.29 16.89 10.25
C PHE A 221 -3.28 17.99 11.30
N TYR A 222 -2.43 17.85 12.30
CA TYR A 222 -2.37 18.79 13.41
C TYR A 222 -0.94 19.24 13.71
N THR A 223 -0.84 20.47 14.21
CA THR A 223 0.40 20.99 14.76
C THR A 223 0.70 20.35 16.12
N SER A 224 1.91 20.54 16.65
CA SER A 224 2.28 20.13 18.00
C SER A 224 1.41 20.77 19.11
N GLY A 225 0.78 21.88 18.80
CA GLY A 225 -0.20 22.54 19.69
C GLY A 225 -1.64 22.09 19.51
N GLY A 226 -1.92 21.08 18.66
CA GLY A 226 -3.28 20.52 18.44
C GLY A 226 -4.16 21.37 17.52
N LYS A 227 -3.62 22.35 16.80
CA LYS A 227 -4.36 23.12 15.80
C LYS A 227 -4.37 22.36 14.46
N GLU A 228 -5.53 22.25 13.83
CA GLU A 228 -5.65 21.63 12.48
C GLU A 228 -4.86 22.43 11.44
N VAL A 229 -4.10 21.71 10.62
CA VAL A 229 -3.34 22.24 9.49
C VAL A 229 -4.13 22.01 8.20
N LYS A 230 -4.27 23.06 7.41
CA LYS A 230 -4.80 22.99 6.05
C LYS A 230 -3.67 23.28 5.08
N PHE A 231 -3.53 22.44 4.08
CA PHE A 231 -2.51 22.59 3.05
C PHE A 231 -3.03 23.44 1.89
N GLU A 232 -2.16 24.25 1.33
CA GLU A 232 -2.41 25.01 0.14
C GLU A 232 -1.63 24.45 -1.06
N TYR A 233 -0.41 23.97 -0.79
CA TYR A 233 0.52 23.51 -1.83
C TYR A 233 1.06 22.10 -1.58
N THR A 234 0.70 21.46 -0.47
CA THR A 234 1.15 20.11 -0.15
C THR A 234 0.23 19.08 -0.78
N GLU A 235 0.81 18.14 -1.50
CA GLU A 235 0.12 16.98 -2.05
C GLU A 235 0.12 15.83 -1.04
N LEU A 236 -1.02 15.19 -0.90
CA LEU A 236 -1.23 14.02 -0.06
C LEU A 236 -1.20 12.78 -0.93
N GLU A 237 -0.48 11.76 -0.51
CA GLU A 237 -0.51 10.46 -1.17
C GLU A 237 -1.93 9.86 -1.15
N GLU A 238 -2.63 10.01 -0.02
CA GLU A 238 -4.04 9.66 0.16
C GLU A 238 -4.73 10.67 1.08
N ASN A 239 -6.00 10.96 0.80
CA ASN A 239 -6.81 11.89 1.60
C ASN A 239 -7.61 11.19 2.71
N SER A 240 -7.78 9.87 2.62
CA SER A 240 -8.53 9.04 3.54
C SER A 240 -7.92 7.65 3.64
N VAL A 241 -8.19 6.97 4.72
CA VAL A 241 -7.79 5.58 4.96
C VAL A 241 -8.99 4.77 5.43
N ASP A 242 -8.96 3.48 5.14
CA ASP A 242 -9.96 2.56 5.68
C ASP A 242 -9.55 2.13 7.08
N VAL A 243 -10.39 2.43 8.05
CA VAL A 243 -10.23 2.02 9.45
C VAL A 243 -11.19 0.88 9.74
N THR A 244 -10.65 -0.26 10.14
CA THR A 244 -11.40 -1.43 10.55
C THR A 244 -11.49 -1.47 12.07
N LEU A 245 -12.72 -1.43 12.59
CA LEU A 245 -13.03 -1.64 14.01
C LEU A 245 -13.36 -3.12 14.18
N GLN A 246 -12.47 -3.88 14.81
CA GLN A 246 -12.71 -5.30 15.08
C GLN A 246 -13.52 -5.43 16.36
N VAL A 247 -14.81 -5.78 16.21
CA VAL A 247 -15.75 -5.96 17.30
C VAL A 247 -16.05 -7.45 17.44
N TYR A 248 -15.78 -7.98 18.65
CA TYR A 248 -15.95 -9.39 18.95
C TYR A 248 -17.01 -9.62 20.02
N LYS A 249 -17.77 -10.71 19.88
CA LYS A 249 -18.69 -11.19 20.88
C LYS A 249 -17.93 -11.84 22.03
N MET A 250 -18.26 -11.48 23.26
CA MET A 250 -17.73 -12.12 24.46
C MET A 250 -18.60 -13.32 24.88
N ALA A 251 -17.99 -14.38 25.33
CA ALA A 251 -18.68 -15.50 25.95
C ALA A 251 -17.87 -16.06 27.12
N THR A 252 -18.59 -16.68 28.07
CA THR A 252 -17.98 -17.48 29.11
C THR A 252 -18.36 -18.94 28.82
N LEU A 253 -17.39 -19.72 28.36
CA LEU A 253 -17.60 -21.09 27.92
C LEU A 253 -16.99 -22.10 28.90
N PRO A 254 -17.66 -23.25 29.16
CA PRO A 254 -17.09 -24.33 29.94
C PRO A 254 -15.89 -24.94 29.22
N VAL A 255 -14.93 -25.41 30.00
CA VAL A 255 -13.72 -26.08 29.55
C VAL A 255 -13.95 -27.59 29.47
N ASP A 256 -13.49 -28.22 28.41
CA ASP A 256 -13.57 -29.65 28.20
C ASP A 256 -12.18 -30.27 28.02
N VAL A 257 -11.98 -31.47 28.56
CA VAL A 257 -10.72 -32.22 28.50
C VAL A 257 -10.89 -33.39 27.53
N ASN A 258 -10.02 -33.45 26.54
CA ASN A 258 -10.00 -34.54 25.56
C ASN A 258 -9.01 -35.65 25.98
N PHE A 259 -9.49 -36.91 25.96
CA PHE A 259 -8.65 -38.09 26.23
C PHE A 259 -8.25 -38.76 24.92
N ILE A 260 -6.96 -38.86 24.66
CA ILE A 260 -6.40 -39.57 23.50
C ILE A 260 -5.84 -40.94 23.89
N ASN A 261 -5.67 -41.83 22.90
CA ASN A 261 -5.32 -43.22 23.08
C ASN A 261 -6.26 -43.98 24.01
N ALA A 262 -7.53 -43.48 24.05
CA ALA A 262 -8.61 -44.17 24.73
C ALA A 262 -9.01 -45.47 23.99
N PRO A 263 -9.43 -46.52 24.70
CA PRO A 263 -9.92 -47.72 24.06
C PRO A 263 -11.26 -47.47 23.34
N ARG A 264 -11.70 -48.41 22.48
CA ARG A 264 -12.99 -48.38 21.85
C ARG A 264 -14.09 -48.31 22.91
N ASP A 265 -15.11 -47.47 22.68
CA ASP A 265 -16.25 -47.27 23.59
C ASP A 265 -15.85 -46.92 25.04
N PHE A 266 -14.77 -46.13 25.18
CA PHE A 266 -14.31 -45.69 26.49
C PHE A 266 -15.34 -44.82 27.18
N ASP A 267 -15.66 -45.18 28.41
CA ASP A 267 -16.52 -44.40 29.31
C ASP A 267 -15.65 -43.56 30.24
N ASP A 268 -15.44 -42.30 29.84
CA ASP A 268 -14.60 -41.33 30.55
C ASP A 268 -15.14 -40.91 31.93
N SER A 269 -16.41 -41.27 32.23
CA SER A 269 -16.98 -41.04 33.57
C SER A 269 -16.23 -41.73 34.69
N VAL A 270 -15.34 -42.68 34.36
CA VAL A 270 -14.44 -43.36 35.30
C VAL A 270 -13.33 -42.38 35.82
N LEU A 271 -13.00 -41.37 35.03
CA LEU A 271 -11.97 -40.39 35.35
C LEU A 271 -12.60 -39.16 36.02
N VAL A 272 -12.73 -39.21 37.33
CA VAL A 272 -13.20 -38.09 38.13
C VAL A 272 -12.06 -37.07 38.26
N TYR A 273 -12.27 -35.85 37.75
CA TYR A 273 -11.25 -34.81 37.80
C TYR A 273 -11.79 -33.45 38.21
N ALA A 274 -10.90 -32.60 38.71
CA ALA A 274 -11.12 -31.20 38.99
C ALA A 274 -10.24 -30.31 38.13
N LEU A 275 -10.80 -29.24 37.62
CA LEU A 275 -10.11 -28.23 36.83
C LEU A 275 -9.81 -27.00 37.70
N SER A 276 -8.61 -26.41 37.55
CA SER A 276 -8.26 -25.14 38.21
C SER A 276 -9.17 -24.00 37.75
N ARG A 277 -9.69 -24.09 36.52
CA ARG A 277 -10.73 -23.21 35.96
C ARG A 277 -11.73 -24.06 35.20
N LYS A 278 -13.01 -23.91 35.52
CA LYS A 278 -14.11 -24.65 34.85
C LYS A 278 -14.67 -23.92 33.64
N GLN A 279 -14.42 -22.62 33.54
CA GLN A 279 -14.93 -21.75 32.47
C GLN A 279 -13.85 -20.73 32.14
N LEU A 280 -13.83 -20.31 30.88
CA LEU A 280 -12.94 -19.27 30.36
C LEU A 280 -13.77 -18.19 29.69
N LYS A 281 -13.32 -16.94 29.85
CA LYS A 281 -13.84 -15.80 29.10
C LYS A 281 -13.08 -15.67 27.78
N VAL A 282 -13.81 -15.72 26.70
CA VAL A 282 -13.28 -15.62 25.33
C VAL A 282 -14.00 -14.54 24.54
N ALA A 283 -13.35 -14.06 23.51
CA ALA A 283 -13.94 -13.17 22.51
C ALA A 283 -13.60 -13.67 21.10
N GLY A 284 -14.50 -13.42 20.18
CA GLY A 284 -14.29 -13.78 18.77
C GLY A 284 -15.47 -13.34 17.90
N PRO A 285 -15.40 -13.60 16.58
CA PRO A 285 -16.51 -13.36 15.69
C PRO A 285 -17.79 -14.03 16.20
N ALA A 286 -18.92 -13.31 16.22
CA ALA A 286 -20.17 -13.79 16.82
C ALA A 286 -20.58 -15.14 16.27
N ALA A 287 -20.49 -15.36 14.95
CA ALA A 287 -20.82 -16.63 14.31
C ALA A 287 -19.97 -17.82 14.83
N LYS A 288 -18.68 -17.60 15.16
CA LYS A 288 -17.82 -18.64 15.73
C LYS A 288 -18.14 -18.90 17.20
N ILE A 289 -18.33 -17.85 17.96
CA ILE A 289 -18.67 -17.95 19.39
C ILE A 289 -20.00 -18.70 19.56
N ASP A 290 -21.00 -18.43 18.72
CA ASP A 290 -22.33 -19.04 18.81
C ASP A 290 -22.35 -20.55 18.44
N MET A 291 -21.32 -21.04 17.75
CA MET A 291 -21.14 -22.45 17.45
C MET A 291 -20.46 -23.24 18.58
N LEU A 292 -19.82 -22.54 19.51
CA LEU A 292 -19.06 -23.16 20.59
C LEU A 292 -19.94 -23.42 21.80
N SER A 293 -20.06 -24.68 22.18
CA SER A 293 -20.70 -25.10 23.46
C SER A 293 -19.68 -25.26 24.57
N THR A 294 -18.46 -25.70 24.25
CA THR A 294 -17.34 -25.95 25.15
C THR A 294 -16.04 -25.52 24.49
N LEU A 295 -15.00 -25.32 25.30
CA LEU A 295 -13.63 -25.03 24.85
C LEU A 295 -12.75 -26.26 25.13
N PRO A 296 -12.26 -26.95 24.08
CA PRO A 296 -11.29 -28.00 24.29
C PRO A 296 -9.97 -27.39 24.79
N ILE A 297 -9.42 -27.96 25.83
CA ILE A 297 -8.06 -27.67 26.30
C ILE A 297 -7.25 -28.91 26.06
N GLY A 298 -6.05 -28.82 25.60
CA GLY A 298 -5.06 -29.89 25.45
C GLY A 298 -5.57 -31.31 25.53
N ASN A 299 -4.72 -32.28 25.28
CA ASN A 299 -5.07 -33.68 25.33
C ASN A 299 -4.41 -34.38 26.51
N ILE A 300 -5.11 -35.29 27.17
CA ILE A 300 -4.53 -36.23 28.15
C ILE A 300 -4.41 -37.57 27.50
N ASP A 301 -3.18 -38.05 27.35
CA ASP A 301 -2.86 -39.36 26.80
C ASP A 301 -3.02 -40.43 27.85
N LEU A 302 -4.01 -41.32 27.70
CA LEU A 302 -4.27 -42.40 28.62
C LEU A 302 -3.15 -43.45 28.63
N SER A 303 -2.39 -43.58 27.55
CA SER A 303 -1.23 -44.50 27.53
C SER A 303 -0.13 -44.09 28.51
N THR A 304 0.02 -42.79 28.76
CA THR A 304 1.00 -42.20 29.68
C THR A 304 0.39 -41.77 31.01
N PHE A 305 -0.89 -42.08 31.21
CA PHE A 305 -1.61 -41.68 32.41
C PHE A 305 -0.96 -42.24 33.67
N THR A 306 -0.79 -41.37 34.65
CA THR A 306 -0.21 -41.73 35.95
C THR A 306 -1.19 -41.36 37.06
N LEU A 307 -1.52 -42.34 37.89
CA LEU A 307 -2.40 -42.14 39.04
C LEU A 307 -1.83 -41.06 40.00
N ASN A 308 -2.70 -40.22 40.51
CA ASN A 308 -2.37 -39.14 41.47
C ASN A 308 -1.42 -38.07 40.92
N LYS A 309 -1.25 -37.96 39.61
CA LYS A 309 -0.52 -36.88 38.95
C LYS A 309 -1.50 -35.78 38.51
N SER A 310 -1.11 -34.53 38.69
CA SER A 310 -1.81 -33.39 38.05
C SER A 310 -1.15 -33.09 36.74
N TYR A 311 -1.97 -32.71 35.76
CA TYR A 311 -1.56 -32.37 34.41
C TYR A 311 -1.79 -30.88 34.18
N GLU A 312 -0.77 -30.21 33.68
CA GLU A 312 -0.90 -28.83 33.21
C GLU A 312 -1.09 -28.83 31.69
N LEU A 313 -2.26 -28.42 31.26
CA LEU A 313 -2.63 -28.39 29.85
C LEU A 313 -2.57 -26.96 29.31
N PRO A 314 -1.92 -26.71 28.17
CA PRO A 314 -1.98 -25.43 27.51
C PRO A 314 -3.39 -25.17 27.02
N ILE A 315 -3.80 -23.88 27.00
CA ILE A 315 -5.06 -23.48 26.43
C ILE A 315 -4.83 -23.29 24.93
N ASP A 316 -5.36 -24.20 24.12
CA ASP A 316 -5.28 -24.17 22.67
C ASP A 316 -6.67 -23.80 22.11
N LEU A 317 -6.82 -22.53 21.74
CA LEU A 317 -8.09 -22.01 21.26
C LEU A 317 -8.25 -22.22 19.75
N PRO A 318 -9.48 -22.42 19.28
CA PRO A 318 -9.76 -22.40 17.84
C PRO A 318 -9.33 -21.07 17.21
N ALA A 319 -9.04 -21.11 15.89
CA ALA A 319 -8.64 -19.92 15.15
C ALA A 319 -9.68 -18.78 15.28
N ASP A 320 -9.17 -17.58 15.51
CA ASP A 320 -9.94 -16.34 15.71
C ASP A 320 -10.76 -16.29 17.01
N ILE A 321 -10.49 -17.18 17.96
CA ILE A 321 -11.00 -17.09 19.33
C ILE A 321 -9.86 -16.62 20.23
N TYR A 322 -10.10 -15.62 21.03
CA TYR A 322 -9.10 -14.98 21.87
C TYR A 322 -9.49 -15.09 23.35
N LEU A 323 -8.51 -15.44 24.16
CA LEU A 323 -8.69 -15.51 25.60
C LEU A 323 -8.67 -14.12 26.21
N LEU A 324 -9.69 -13.80 26.99
CA LEU A 324 -9.74 -12.53 27.75
C LEU A 324 -9.18 -12.69 29.17
N ASP A 325 -9.08 -13.94 29.68
CA ASP A 325 -8.46 -14.26 30.96
C ASP A 325 -6.92 -14.25 30.82
N ASN A 326 -6.22 -13.73 31.80
CA ASN A 326 -4.76 -13.67 31.79
C ASN A 326 -4.14 -14.97 32.34
N ILE A 327 -4.41 -16.10 31.65
CA ILE A 327 -3.87 -17.43 32.00
C ILE A 327 -3.43 -18.14 30.72
N SER A 328 -2.46 -19.03 30.81
CA SER A 328 -1.94 -19.80 29.67
C SER A 328 -2.15 -21.29 29.80
N THR A 329 -2.39 -21.80 31.04
CA THR A 329 -2.54 -23.22 31.30
C THR A 329 -3.69 -23.48 32.28
N ILE A 330 -4.24 -24.67 32.20
CA ILE A 330 -5.23 -25.21 33.16
C ILE A 330 -4.66 -26.46 33.79
N THR A 331 -4.73 -26.56 35.12
CA THR A 331 -4.34 -27.75 35.85
C THR A 331 -5.55 -28.70 35.97
N VAL A 332 -5.36 -29.94 35.56
CA VAL A 332 -6.31 -31.03 35.69
C VAL A 332 -5.82 -31.98 36.80
N SER A 333 -6.57 -32.15 37.85
CA SER A 333 -6.24 -33.00 39.00
C SER A 333 -7.24 -34.14 39.10
N PHE A 334 -6.79 -35.38 39.04
CA PHE A 334 -7.61 -36.60 39.06
C PHE A 334 -7.81 -37.12 40.49
N ASP A 335 -9.05 -37.49 40.82
CA ASP A 335 -9.34 -38.30 41.98
C ASP A 335 -9.25 -39.79 41.59
N CYS A 336 -8.13 -40.40 41.93
CA CYS A 336 -7.86 -41.81 41.64
C CYS A 336 -8.23 -42.74 42.79
N SER A 337 -8.97 -42.28 43.80
CA SER A 337 -9.31 -43.08 45.01
C SER A 337 -10.03 -44.37 44.68
N ASN A 338 -10.85 -44.42 43.63
CA ASN A 338 -11.58 -45.58 43.16
C ASN A 338 -10.92 -46.33 42.01
N LEU A 339 -9.74 -45.88 41.54
CA LEU A 339 -9.00 -46.54 40.45
C LEU A 339 -7.95 -47.51 41.03
N GLY A 340 -7.78 -48.63 40.33
CA GLY A 340 -6.74 -49.62 40.58
C GLY A 340 -6.03 -49.99 39.28
N THR A 341 -4.87 -50.61 39.41
CA THR A 341 -4.12 -51.15 38.28
C THR A 341 -3.87 -52.63 38.46
N LYS A 342 -3.86 -53.40 37.36
CA LYS A 342 -3.47 -54.80 37.32
C LYS A 342 -2.57 -55.04 36.14
N THR A 343 -1.43 -55.71 36.41
CA THR A 343 -0.52 -56.12 35.36
C THR A 343 -0.72 -57.60 35.06
N MET A 344 -0.84 -57.97 33.81
CA MET A 344 -1.04 -59.33 33.36
C MET A 344 -0.40 -59.59 32.01
N ASN A 345 -0.27 -60.90 31.65
CA ASN A 345 0.20 -61.30 30.33
C ASN A 345 -1.00 -61.78 29.52
N LEU A 346 -1.13 -61.28 28.32
CA LEU A 346 -2.23 -61.60 27.43
C LEU A 346 -1.79 -62.54 26.32
N PRO A 347 -2.46 -63.72 26.14
CA PRO A 347 -2.14 -64.63 25.06
C PRO A 347 -2.58 -64.06 23.71
N ASN A 348 -1.96 -64.49 22.62
CA ASN A 348 -2.33 -64.06 21.26
C ASN A 348 -3.76 -64.49 20.84
N THR A 349 -4.38 -65.44 21.57
CA THR A 349 -5.75 -65.82 21.39
C THR A 349 -6.74 -64.69 21.69
N CYS A 350 -6.28 -63.64 22.38
CA CYS A 350 -7.05 -62.40 22.65
C CYS A 350 -6.98 -61.38 21.51
N VAL A 351 -6.18 -61.65 20.45
CA VAL A 351 -5.99 -60.73 19.35
C VAL A 351 -7.18 -60.78 18.40
N GLN A 352 -7.68 -59.58 18.08
CA GLN A 352 -8.68 -59.39 17.06
C GLN A 352 -8.14 -58.41 16.01
N VAL A 353 -8.20 -58.78 14.74
CA VAL A 353 -7.78 -57.93 13.62
C VAL A 353 -9.07 -57.38 12.96
N VAL A 354 -9.12 -56.07 12.79
CA VAL A 354 -10.24 -55.38 12.15
C VAL A 354 -9.73 -54.59 10.95
N ASN A 355 -10.65 -54.33 10.02
CA ASN A 355 -10.40 -53.48 8.81
C ASN A 355 -9.28 -53.99 7.90
N LEU A 356 -8.82 -55.26 8.03
CA LEU A 356 -7.80 -55.81 7.15
C LEU A 356 -8.42 -56.10 5.76
N PRO A 357 -7.84 -55.55 4.66
CA PRO A 357 -8.34 -55.87 3.33
C PRO A 357 -8.24 -57.35 3.01
N SER A 358 -9.27 -57.90 2.37
CA SER A 358 -9.39 -59.36 2.06
C SER A 358 -8.27 -59.91 1.18
N THR A 359 -7.44 -59.05 0.58
CA THR A 359 -6.27 -59.42 -0.20
C THR A 359 -5.04 -59.74 0.65
N TYR A 360 -5.14 -59.53 1.95
CA TYR A 360 -4.05 -59.79 2.91
C TYR A 360 -4.49 -60.70 4.03
N GLN A 361 -3.54 -61.49 4.52
CA GLN A 361 -3.64 -62.28 5.73
C GLN A 361 -2.60 -61.82 6.75
N LEU A 362 -3.03 -61.56 8.00
CA LEU A 362 -2.15 -61.21 9.10
C LEU A 362 -2.02 -62.35 10.10
N THR A 363 -0.82 -62.78 10.36
CA THR A 363 -0.48 -63.80 11.37
C THR A 363 0.29 -63.15 12.50
N VAL A 364 -0.21 -63.26 13.74
CA VAL A 364 0.46 -62.73 14.92
C VAL A 364 1.56 -63.72 15.34
N GLN A 365 2.82 -63.26 15.36
CA GLN A 365 3.98 -64.08 15.73
C GLN A 365 4.23 -63.99 17.23
N THR A 366 3.87 -62.89 17.90
CA THR A 366 3.98 -62.76 19.34
C THR A 366 3.03 -63.72 20.03
N GLU A 367 3.53 -64.69 20.76
CA GLU A 367 2.74 -65.66 21.50
C GLU A 367 1.98 -65.05 22.68
N ARG A 368 2.62 -64.11 23.39
CA ARG A 368 2.06 -63.40 24.54
C ARG A 368 2.52 -61.95 24.58
N LEU A 369 1.56 -61.04 24.81
CA LEU A 369 1.89 -59.68 25.18
C LEU A 369 2.17 -59.61 26.68
N MET A 370 3.42 -59.26 27.02
CA MET A 370 3.90 -59.35 28.40
C MET A 370 3.72 -58.01 29.14
N ASN A 371 3.48 -58.09 30.45
CA ASN A 371 3.44 -56.92 31.36
C ASN A 371 2.43 -55.86 30.98
N VAL A 372 1.28 -56.30 30.47
CA VAL A 372 0.18 -55.37 30.16
C VAL A 372 -0.43 -54.81 31.43
N THR A 373 -0.37 -53.53 31.60
CA THR A 373 -0.93 -52.82 32.77
C THR A 373 -2.26 -52.18 32.39
N LEU A 374 -3.34 -52.66 33.03
CA LEU A 374 -4.67 -52.12 32.86
C LEU A 374 -5.08 -51.30 34.08
N CYS A 375 -5.82 -50.20 33.84
CA CYS A 375 -6.32 -49.28 34.86
C CYS A 375 -7.86 -49.24 34.73
N GLY A 376 -8.54 -49.17 35.85
CA GLY A 376 -9.99 -49.05 35.91
C GLY A 376 -10.52 -49.10 37.35
N PRO A 377 -11.86 -49.19 37.53
CA PRO A 377 -12.45 -49.30 38.88
C PRO A 377 -11.89 -50.49 39.64
N LYS A 378 -11.48 -50.29 40.89
CA LYS A 378 -10.83 -51.31 41.73
C LYS A 378 -11.53 -52.65 41.71
N GLY A 379 -12.82 -52.70 41.93
CA GLY A 379 -13.58 -53.95 41.95
C GLY A 379 -13.61 -54.66 40.60
N ALA A 380 -13.61 -53.95 39.47
CA ALA A 380 -13.58 -54.50 38.12
C ALA A 380 -12.18 -55.03 37.75
N ILE A 381 -11.15 -54.32 38.13
CA ILE A 381 -9.72 -54.66 37.84
C ILE A 381 -9.30 -55.90 38.64
N GLU A 382 -9.72 -56.02 39.89
CA GLU A 382 -9.36 -57.18 40.74
C GLU A 382 -9.86 -58.49 40.17
N THR A 383 -11.08 -58.50 39.63
CA THR A 383 -11.73 -59.70 39.07
C THR A 383 -11.40 -59.96 37.61
N LEU A 384 -10.73 -59.04 36.91
CA LEU A 384 -10.44 -59.11 35.47
C LEU A 384 -9.50 -60.28 35.18
N THR A 385 -9.83 -61.08 34.18
CA THR A 385 -9.01 -62.17 33.67
C THR A 385 -8.48 -61.87 32.27
N PRO A 386 -7.37 -62.51 31.83
CA PRO A 386 -6.80 -62.25 30.50
C PRO A 386 -7.77 -62.49 29.35
N GLU A 387 -8.65 -63.48 29.47
CA GLU A 387 -9.60 -63.87 28.44
C GLU A 387 -10.72 -62.84 28.21
N GLN A 388 -10.88 -61.91 29.12
CA GLN A 388 -11.83 -60.81 29.01
C GLN A 388 -11.29 -59.58 28.28
N VAL A 389 -9.97 -59.55 28.02
CA VAL A 389 -9.30 -58.43 27.35
C VAL A 389 -9.13 -58.77 25.88
N VAL A 390 -9.50 -57.82 25.03
CA VAL A 390 -9.25 -57.89 23.58
C VAL A 390 -8.06 -57.01 23.23
N ILE A 391 -7.16 -57.59 22.43
CA ILE A 391 -6.06 -56.88 21.80
C ILE A 391 -6.45 -56.59 20.37
N GLU A 392 -6.83 -55.36 20.06
CA GLU A 392 -7.27 -54.96 18.74
C GLU A 392 -6.10 -54.47 17.89
N ILE A 393 -5.98 -55.01 16.68
CA ILE A 393 -5.14 -54.52 15.60
C ILE A 393 -6.06 -53.95 14.54
N ASP A 394 -6.02 -52.63 14.33
CA ASP A 394 -6.83 -51.98 13.28
C ASP A 394 -5.93 -51.70 12.07
N ALA A 395 -6.28 -52.29 10.93
CA ALA A 395 -5.49 -52.11 9.70
C ALA A 395 -5.61 -50.70 9.09
N GLU A 396 -6.52 -49.87 9.56
CA GLU A 396 -6.59 -48.45 9.20
C GLU A 396 -5.51 -47.60 9.92
N ASP A 397 -4.99 -48.09 11.03
CA ASP A 397 -3.98 -47.36 11.84
C ASP A 397 -2.54 -47.48 11.28
N PHE A 398 -2.30 -48.35 10.29
CA PHE A 398 -0.96 -48.54 9.71
C PHE A 398 -1.01 -48.86 8.21
N SER A 399 0.15 -48.69 7.56
CA SER A 399 0.29 -49.05 6.14
C SER A 399 0.43 -50.55 5.99
N VAL A 400 -0.55 -51.21 5.37
CA VAL A 400 -0.52 -52.64 5.12
C VAL A 400 0.51 -52.98 4.04
N ALA A 401 1.62 -53.59 4.41
CA ALA A 401 2.67 -54.08 3.53
C ALA A 401 3.03 -55.50 3.88
N THR A 402 3.37 -56.32 2.87
CA THR A 402 3.81 -57.71 3.10
C THR A 402 5.12 -57.80 3.83
N GLY A 403 5.25 -58.76 4.73
CA GLY A 403 6.46 -59.01 5.54
C GLY A 403 6.21 -58.95 7.05
N GLU A 404 7.28 -58.96 7.80
CA GLU A 404 7.22 -58.84 9.25
C GLU A 404 7.19 -57.39 9.68
N GLN A 405 6.22 -57.04 10.53
CA GLN A 405 6.01 -55.70 11.04
C GLN A 405 5.68 -55.72 12.53
N ASN A 406 6.16 -54.68 13.25
CA ASN A 406 5.73 -54.40 14.61
C ASN A 406 4.53 -53.45 14.54
N ILE A 407 3.33 -53.97 14.89
CA ILE A 407 2.09 -53.23 14.77
C ILE A 407 1.60 -52.81 16.14
N ALA A 408 1.27 -51.52 16.29
CA ALA A 408 0.68 -51.01 17.51
C ALA A 408 -0.72 -51.61 17.69
N CYS A 409 -1.08 -51.95 18.90
CA CYS A 409 -2.39 -52.52 19.22
C CYS A 409 -3.07 -51.70 20.34
N ARG A 410 -4.40 -51.70 20.29
CA ARG A 410 -5.25 -51.14 21.33
C ARG A 410 -5.80 -52.25 22.20
N LEU A 411 -5.97 -51.98 23.48
CA LEU A 411 -6.51 -52.95 24.42
C LEU A 411 -7.83 -52.40 25.01
N TYR A 412 -8.84 -53.22 25.00
CA TYR A 412 -10.13 -52.90 25.62
C TYR A 412 -10.78 -54.12 26.24
N VAL A 413 -11.78 -53.87 27.09
CA VAL A 413 -12.60 -54.90 27.72
C VAL A 413 -14.05 -54.72 27.21
N PRO A 414 -14.53 -55.59 26.32
CA PRO A 414 -15.84 -55.41 25.67
C PRO A 414 -17.00 -55.28 26.67
N SER A 415 -16.92 -55.89 27.79
CA SER A 415 -17.94 -55.86 28.85
C SER A 415 -17.86 -54.64 29.78
N ASN A 416 -16.77 -53.83 29.69
CA ASN A 416 -16.56 -52.71 30.58
C ASN A 416 -15.67 -51.63 29.99
N GLY A 417 -16.29 -50.61 29.36
CA GLY A 417 -15.61 -49.43 28.78
C GLY A 417 -14.86 -48.54 29.78
N LYS A 418 -14.93 -48.80 31.09
CA LYS A 418 -14.23 -48.05 32.14
C LYS A 418 -12.80 -48.55 32.41
N ILE A 419 -12.33 -49.55 31.66
CA ILE A 419 -11.01 -50.12 31.79
C ILE A 419 -10.16 -49.74 30.57
N PHE A 420 -8.96 -49.18 30.80
CA PHE A 420 -8.04 -48.77 29.77
C PHE A 420 -6.65 -49.25 30.05
N ALA A 421 -5.81 -49.29 29.03
CA ALA A 421 -4.40 -49.73 29.16
C ALA A 421 -3.49 -48.57 29.46
N LEU A 422 -2.54 -48.77 30.34
CA LEU A 422 -1.39 -47.88 30.58
C LEU A 422 -0.19 -48.39 29.79
N GLY A 423 0.43 -47.54 28.99
CA GLY A 423 1.52 -47.93 28.11
C GLY A 423 1.10 -48.11 26.64
N SER A 424 2.06 -48.12 25.76
CA SER A 424 1.86 -48.44 24.34
C SER A 424 2.37 -49.87 24.09
N TYR A 425 1.59 -50.64 23.40
CA TYR A 425 1.82 -52.05 23.14
C TYR A 425 1.95 -52.30 21.64
N VAL A 426 2.86 -53.19 21.28
CA VAL A 426 3.12 -53.61 19.91
C VAL A 426 3.17 -55.13 19.79
N LEU A 427 2.65 -55.66 18.71
CA LEU A 427 2.73 -57.10 18.37
C LEU A 427 3.59 -57.25 17.12
N GLN A 428 4.45 -58.27 17.13
CA GLN A 428 5.14 -58.72 15.93
C GLN A 428 4.14 -59.52 15.08
N CYS A 429 3.89 -59.09 13.88
CA CYS A 429 2.97 -59.68 12.95
C CYS A 429 3.63 -59.91 11.60
N ARG A 430 3.16 -60.95 10.88
CA ARG A 430 3.53 -61.21 9.50
C ARG A 430 2.31 -61.02 8.63
N ILE A 431 2.49 -60.19 7.60
CA ILE A 431 1.44 -59.92 6.62
C ILE A 431 1.83 -60.58 5.30
N GLU A 432 0.92 -61.38 4.74
CA GLU A 432 1.07 -62.05 3.44
C GLU A 432 -0.05 -61.60 2.50
N SER A 433 0.22 -61.59 1.19
CA SER A 433 -0.81 -61.42 0.19
C SER A 433 -1.47 -62.76 -0.09
N ASN A 434 -2.80 -62.79 -0.11
CA ASN A 434 -3.62 -63.95 -0.47
C ASN A 434 -3.44 -64.32 -1.95
#